data_c0190b6ecc86ed76cdd89a9c1a600601
#
_entry.id   c0190b6ecc86ed76cdd89a9c1a600601
#
_cell.length_a   1.000
_cell.length_b   1.000
_cell.length_c   1.000
_cell.angle_alpha   90.00
_cell.angle_beta   90.00
_cell.angle_gamma   90.00
#
_symmetry.space_group_name_H-M   'P 1'
#
loop_
_entity.id
_entity.type
_entity.pdbx_description
1 polymer ?
#
loop_
_entity_poly.entity_id
_entity_poly.type
_entity_poly.pdbx_seq_one_letter_code
_entity_poly.pdbx_strand_id
1 'polypeptide(L)'
;MKQLAAALAFGLLLVMCLDTRAQEFAVTIKDPDRDGLPVGKGMPITGTAKIPGGYRLWILVRRTDFEGVWWPQGEAKIDPITKEWRVGVTFGSEDDISWDFQVAAAVFNPEGHIILDEYRKRALKTGDWKPIEIPETASPPQIVKVKKISHR
;
A
#
# COMPACT_ATOMS: atom_id res chain seq x y z
N MET A 1 -71.26 16.29 30.03
CA MET A 1 -70.18 16.93 29.24
C MET A 1 -68.85 16.40 29.74
N LYS A 2 -68.24 15.52 28.98
CA LYS A 2 -66.96 14.91 29.32
C LYS A 2 -65.93 15.41 28.29
N GLN A 3 -64.97 16.19 28.76
CA GLN A 3 -63.85 16.61 27.92
C GLN A 3 -62.82 15.52 27.92
N LEU A 4 -62.48 15.00 26.72
CA LEU A 4 -61.31 14.17 26.47
C LEU A 4 -60.10 15.04 26.26
N ALA A 5 -59.11 14.93 27.15
CA ALA A 5 -57.79 15.52 26.93
C ALA A 5 -56.95 14.51 26.12
N ALA A 6 -56.62 14.88 24.90
CA ALA A 6 -55.65 14.14 24.06
C ALA A 6 -54.23 14.59 24.41
N ALA A 7 -53.46 13.68 25.00
CA ALA A 7 -52.04 13.88 25.24
C ALA A 7 -51.26 13.55 23.96
N LEU A 8 -50.68 14.57 23.29
CA LEU A 8 -49.75 14.44 22.21
C LEU A 8 -48.35 14.10 22.78
N ALA A 9 -47.96 12.85 22.66
CA ALA A 9 -46.58 12.42 22.92
C ALA A 9 -45.70 12.81 21.73
N PHE A 10 -44.91 13.86 21.90
CA PHE A 10 -43.88 14.27 20.93
C PHE A 10 -42.66 13.35 21.12
N GLY A 11 -42.56 12.30 20.30
CA GLY A 11 -41.39 11.42 20.26
C GLY A 11 -40.23 12.16 19.56
N LEU A 12 -39.27 12.61 20.37
CA LEU A 12 -38.02 13.18 19.88
C LEU A 12 -37.17 12.06 19.33
N LEU A 13 -37.19 11.85 18.00
CA LEU A 13 -36.33 10.94 17.30
C LEU A 13 -34.92 11.58 17.26
N LEU A 14 -34.06 11.15 18.21
CA LEU A 14 -32.64 11.52 18.19
C LEU A 14 -31.96 10.74 17.05
N VAL A 15 -31.87 11.34 15.87
CA VAL A 15 -31.07 10.81 14.77
C VAL A 15 -29.61 11.00 15.17
N MET A 16 -29.00 9.95 15.72
CA MET A 16 -27.56 9.86 15.86
C MET A 16 -26.98 9.76 14.45
N CYS A 17 -26.53 10.89 13.89
CA CYS A 17 -25.61 10.89 12.76
C CYS A 17 -24.31 10.22 13.21
N LEU A 18 -24.19 8.94 12.94
CA LEU A 18 -22.91 8.26 12.97
C LEU A 18 -22.10 8.87 11.82
N ASP A 19 -21.24 9.84 12.15
CA ASP A 19 -20.17 10.28 11.28
C ASP A 19 -19.23 9.09 11.04
N THR A 20 -19.59 8.20 10.10
CA THR A 20 -18.68 7.26 9.51
C THR A 20 -17.68 8.07 8.68
N ARG A 21 -16.67 8.64 9.34
CA ARG A 21 -15.51 9.16 8.64
C ARG A 21 -14.88 7.97 7.93
N ALA A 22 -15.11 7.90 6.62
CA ALA A 22 -14.39 6.95 5.77
C ALA A 22 -12.88 7.12 6.04
N GLN A 23 -12.18 6.02 6.33
CA GLN A 23 -10.75 6.07 6.52
C GLN A 23 -10.11 6.57 5.23
N GLU A 24 -9.41 7.68 5.32
CA GLU A 24 -8.76 8.27 4.15
C GLU A 24 -7.40 7.63 3.93
N PHE A 25 -7.25 6.98 2.78
CA PHE A 25 -5.99 6.44 2.30
C PHE A 25 -5.54 7.26 1.09
N ALA A 26 -4.55 8.11 1.28
CA ALA A 26 -3.96 8.89 0.19
C ALA A 26 -2.51 8.47 0.00
N VAL A 27 -2.22 7.77 -1.08
CA VAL A 27 -0.87 7.30 -1.42
C VAL A 27 -0.54 7.71 -2.84
N THR A 28 0.63 8.30 -3.04
CA THR A 28 1.16 8.63 -4.36
C THR A 28 2.59 8.16 -4.52
N ILE A 29 2.95 7.71 -5.72
CA ILE A 29 4.33 7.51 -6.15
C ILE A 29 4.74 8.76 -6.93
N LYS A 30 5.86 9.39 -6.53
CA LYS A 30 6.41 10.59 -7.21
C LYS A 30 7.56 10.24 -8.14
N ASP A 31 8.36 9.24 -7.75
CA ASP A 31 9.46 8.74 -8.57
C ASP A 31 9.47 7.20 -8.49
N PRO A 32 9.32 6.51 -9.63
CA PRO A 32 9.18 7.05 -10.99
C PRO A 32 7.83 7.77 -11.20
N ASP A 33 7.86 8.87 -11.97
CA ASP A 33 6.71 9.76 -12.20
C ASP A 33 5.78 9.30 -13.34
N ARG A 34 6.19 8.29 -14.09
CA ARG A 34 5.46 7.75 -15.26
C ARG A 34 5.81 6.31 -15.56
N ASP A 35 4.93 5.66 -16.29
CA ASP A 35 5.15 4.30 -16.82
C ASP A 35 6.26 4.27 -17.87
N GLY A 36 6.95 3.12 -17.94
CA GLY A 36 7.95 2.83 -18.96
C GLY A 36 9.33 3.46 -18.70
N LEU A 37 9.55 4.03 -17.49
CA LEU A 37 10.87 4.56 -17.15
C LEU A 37 11.93 3.45 -17.21
N PRO A 38 13.06 3.67 -17.93
CA PRO A 38 14.17 2.72 -17.94
C PRO A 38 14.89 2.69 -16.59
N VAL A 39 15.13 1.49 -16.08
CA VAL A 39 15.77 1.27 -14.76
C VAL A 39 16.92 0.29 -14.87
N GLY A 40 17.84 0.36 -13.91
CA GLY A 40 18.93 -0.59 -13.72
C GLY A 40 18.60 -1.72 -12.75
N LYS A 41 19.57 -2.12 -11.96
CA LYS A 41 19.44 -3.15 -10.91
C LYS A 41 18.40 -2.79 -9.86
N GLY A 42 18.34 -1.52 -9.49
CA GLY A 42 17.42 -1.02 -8.49
C GLY A 42 17.39 0.51 -8.49
N MET A 43 16.46 1.05 -7.75
CA MET A 43 16.34 2.50 -7.53
C MET A 43 15.59 2.79 -6.24
N PRO A 44 15.71 4.00 -5.68
CA PRO A 44 14.78 4.45 -4.67
C PRO A 44 13.42 4.78 -5.29
N ILE A 45 12.35 4.28 -4.69
CA ILE A 45 10.99 4.72 -4.97
C ILE A 45 10.61 5.76 -3.92
N THR A 46 10.04 6.85 -4.36
CA THR A 46 9.62 7.94 -3.47
C THR A 46 8.17 8.35 -3.69
N GLY A 47 7.58 8.93 -2.69
CA GLY A 47 6.21 9.41 -2.79
C GLY A 47 5.74 10.14 -1.55
N THR A 48 4.43 10.34 -1.47
CA THR A 48 3.76 10.86 -0.29
C THR A 48 2.64 9.93 0.14
N ALA A 49 2.33 9.92 1.42
CA ALA A 49 1.20 9.15 1.92
C ALA A 49 0.59 9.80 3.17
N LYS A 50 -0.74 9.69 3.26
CA LYS A 50 -1.52 9.93 4.46
C LYS A 50 -2.38 8.70 4.67
N ILE A 51 -2.13 7.97 5.75
CA ILE A 51 -2.82 6.73 6.08
C ILE A 51 -3.26 6.76 7.55
N PRO A 52 -4.32 6.06 7.92
CA PRO A 52 -4.77 5.97 9.31
C PRO A 52 -3.73 5.31 10.23
N GLY A 53 -3.79 5.63 11.51
CA GLY A 53 -2.94 4.99 12.53
C GLY A 53 -3.14 3.47 12.57
N GLY A 54 -2.05 2.73 12.79
CA GLY A 54 -2.05 1.25 12.80
C GLY A 54 -1.81 0.62 11.42
N TYR A 55 -2.14 1.30 10.34
CA TYR A 55 -1.84 0.83 8.98
C TYR A 55 -0.38 1.08 8.60
N ARG A 56 0.13 0.30 7.65
CA ARG A 56 1.51 0.38 7.17
C ARG A 56 1.55 0.41 5.65
N LEU A 57 2.43 1.25 5.11
CA LEU A 57 2.72 1.35 3.69
C LEU A 57 3.89 0.43 3.35
N TRP A 58 3.73 -0.41 2.35
CA TRP A 58 4.76 -1.30 1.82
C TRP A 58 4.98 -1.08 0.35
N ILE A 59 6.22 -1.23 -0.07
CA ILE A 59 6.59 -1.22 -1.48
C ILE A 59 6.85 -2.65 -1.93
N LEU A 60 6.22 -3.00 -3.04
CA LEU A 60 6.21 -4.32 -3.62
C LEU A 60 6.71 -4.22 -5.06
N VAL A 61 7.41 -5.23 -5.54
CA VAL A 61 7.86 -5.32 -6.93
C VAL A 61 7.44 -6.66 -7.50
N ARG A 62 7.05 -6.69 -8.78
CA ARG A 62 6.91 -7.94 -9.53
C ARG A 62 7.31 -7.74 -10.99
N ARG A 63 7.84 -8.76 -11.61
CA ARG A 63 7.94 -8.86 -13.07
C ARG A 63 6.54 -9.11 -13.62
N THR A 64 6.19 -8.49 -14.74
CA THR A 64 4.80 -8.45 -15.21
C THR A 64 4.21 -9.81 -15.60
N ASP A 65 5.05 -10.81 -15.87
CA ASP A 65 4.64 -12.19 -16.16
C ASP A 65 4.37 -13.06 -14.92
N PHE A 66 4.68 -12.55 -13.70
CA PHE A 66 4.37 -13.21 -12.43
C PHE A 66 3.01 -12.73 -11.92
N GLU A 67 1.94 -13.39 -12.34
CA GLU A 67 0.60 -13.05 -11.88
C GLU A 67 0.37 -13.49 -10.43
N GLY A 68 -0.35 -12.66 -9.67
CA GLY A 68 -0.81 -12.97 -8.32
C GLY A 68 0.25 -12.95 -7.22
N VAL A 69 1.53 -12.82 -7.54
CA VAL A 69 2.62 -12.85 -6.55
C VAL A 69 3.52 -11.63 -6.66
N TRP A 70 4.11 -11.24 -5.53
CA TRP A 70 4.94 -10.06 -5.38
C TRP A 70 6.17 -10.33 -4.54
N TRP A 71 7.21 -9.55 -4.75
CA TRP A 71 8.38 -9.45 -3.88
C TRP A 71 8.26 -8.23 -2.99
N PRO A 72 7.93 -8.39 -1.69
CA PRO A 72 7.97 -7.29 -0.72
C PRO A 72 9.38 -6.71 -0.59
N GLN A 73 9.52 -5.41 -0.81
CA GLN A 73 10.81 -4.72 -0.79
C GLN A 73 11.09 -4.08 0.57
N GLY A 74 10.10 -3.47 1.18
CA GLY A 74 10.24 -2.86 2.49
C GLY A 74 9.03 -2.02 2.90
N GLU A 75 8.93 -1.79 4.20
CA GLU A 75 7.99 -0.83 4.76
C GLU A 75 8.47 0.60 4.48
N ALA A 76 7.59 1.42 3.96
CA ALA A 76 7.84 2.84 3.78
C ALA A 76 7.55 3.60 5.07
N LYS A 77 8.58 4.16 5.69
CA LYS A 77 8.42 5.07 6.82
C LYS A 77 7.99 6.43 6.30
N ILE A 78 6.80 6.87 6.73
CA ILE A 78 6.22 8.14 6.31
C ILE A 78 6.67 9.21 7.29
N ASP A 79 7.29 10.28 6.76
CA ASP A 79 7.62 11.45 7.57
C ASP A 79 6.32 12.09 8.11
N PRO A 80 6.18 12.31 9.41
CA PRO A 80 4.94 12.82 10.00
C PRO A 80 4.64 14.28 9.63
N ILE A 81 5.63 15.03 9.18
CA ILE A 81 5.50 16.46 8.82
C ILE A 81 5.29 16.59 7.31
N THR A 82 6.26 16.11 6.51
CA THR A 82 6.25 16.26 5.05
C THR A 82 5.33 15.27 4.34
N LYS A 83 4.96 14.17 5.03
CA LYS A 83 4.22 13.03 4.47
C LYS A 83 4.99 12.26 3.39
N GLU A 84 6.24 12.55 3.21
CA GLU A 84 7.12 11.89 2.25
C GLU A 84 7.61 10.54 2.76
N TRP A 85 7.88 9.66 1.82
CA TRP A 85 8.48 8.35 2.07
C TRP A 85 9.46 7.97 0.98
N ARG A 86 10.40 7.06 1.30
CA ARG A 86 11.40 6.54 0.38
C ARG A 86 11.73 5.09 0.72
N VAL A 87 11.78 4.21 -0.29
CA VAL A 87 12.19 2.81 -0.16
C VAL A 87 13.08 2.42 -1.34
N GLY A 88 14.23 1.82 -1.08
CA GLY A 88 15.05 1.21 -2.12
C GLY A 88 14.43 -0.10 -2.58
N VAL A 89 14.36 -0.31 -3.89
CA VAL A 89 13.86 -1.53 -4.51
C VAL A 89 14.90 -2.15 -5.44
N THR A 90 14.78 -3.47 -5.64
CA THR A 90 15.60 -4.24 -6.59
C THR A 90 14.70 -4.88 -7.65
N PHE A 91 15.13 -4.83 -8.90
CA PHE A 91 14.41 -5.39 -10.05
C PHE A 91 15.08 -6.71 -10.50
N GLY A 92 14.79 -7.81 -9.81
CA GLY A 92 15.25 -9.14 -10.17
C GLY A 92 16.76 -9.29 -10.32
N SER A 93 17.18 -10.23 -11.18
CA SER A 93 18.57 -10.58 -11.48
C SER A 93 19.05 -10.03 -12.83
N GLU A 94 20.26 -10.40 -13.26
CA GLU A 94 20.78 -10.12 -14.62
C GLU A 94 19.89 -10.71 -15.72
N ASP A 95 19.33 -11.89 -15.48
CA ASP A 95 18.47 -12.59 -16.44
C ASP A 95 17.15 -11.86 -16.71
N ASP A 96 16.82 -10.90 -15.87
CA ASP A 96 15.59 -10.11 -15.98
C ASP A 96 15.75 -8.81 -16.81
N ILE A 97 16.89 -8.60 -17.46
CA ILE A 97 17.09 -7.48 -18.39
C ILE A 97 16.10 -7.60 -19.56
N SER A 98 15.53 -6.49 -19.97
CA SER A 98 14.47 -6.35 -20.98
C SER A 98 13.04 -6.71 -20.50
N TRP A 99 12.87 -7.13 -19.28
CA TRP A 99 11.53 -7.34 -18.69
C TRP A 99 10.91 -6.05 -18.14
N ASP A 100 9.60 -6.02 -18.19
CA ASP A 100 8.81 -5.00 -17.51
C ASP A 100 8.53 -5.41 -16.07
N PHE A 101 8.61 -4.45 -15.17
CA PHE A 101 8.28 -4.61 -13.76
C PHE A 101 7.15 -3.68 -13.35
N GLN A 102 6.38 -4.10 -12.37
CA GLN A 102 5.45 -3.24 -11.66
C GLN A 102 6.01 -2.96 -10.27
N VAL A 103 5.91 -1.71 -9.86
CA VAL A 103 6.15 -1.26 -8.49
C VAL A 103 4.82 -0.84 -7.91
N ALA A 104 4.45 -1.41 -6.78
CA ALA A 104 3.22 -1.08 -6.08
C ALA A 104 3.52 -0.46 -4.71
N ALA A 105 2.86 0.65 -4.42
CA ALA A 105 2.76 1.21 -3.08
C ALA A 105 1.40 0.80 -2.50
N ALA A 106 1.40 -0.08 -1.51
CA ALA A 106 0.21 -0.72 -0.97
C ALA A 106 0.12 -0.56 0.55
N VAL A 107 -1.08 -0.31 1.04
CA VAL A 107 -1.36 -0.14 2.47
C VAL A 107 -1.96 -1.43 3.02
N PHE A 108 -1.46 -1.84 4.17
CA PHE A 108 -1.91 -3.03 4.88
C PHE A 108 -2.36 -2.71 6.30
N ASN A 109 -3.32 -3.46 6.78
CA ASN A 109 -3.73 -3.48 8.17
C ASN A 109 -2.62 -4.11 9.07
N PRO A 110 -2.74 -4.10 10.40
CA PRO A 110 -1.73 -4.66 11.29
C PRO A 110 -1.38 -6.13 11.01
N GLU A 111 -2.38 -6.97 10.69
CA GLU A 111 -2.15 -8.38 10.39
C GLU A 111 -1.36 -8.58 9.09
N GLY A 112 -1.75 -7.86 8.04
CA GLY A 112 -1.04 -7.89 6.76
C GLY A 112 0.40 -7.39 6.89
N HIS A 113 0.63 -6.36 7.69
CA HIS A 113 1.97 -5.86 8.00
C HIS A 113 2.84 -6.94 8.67
N ILE A 114 2.31 -7.67 9.65
CA ILE A 114 3.05 -8.74 10.34
C ILE A 114 3.51 -9.80 9.34
N ILE A 115 2.63 -10.24 8.44
CA ILE A 115 2.96 -11.24 7.40
C ILE A 115 4.12 -10.77 6.53
N LEU A 116 4.09 -9.52 6.07
CA LEU A 116 5.15 -8.96 5.22
C LEU A 116 6.47 -8.75 5.97
N ASP A 117 6.40 -8.32 7.21
CA ASP A 117 7.57 -8.13 8.07
C ASP A 117 8.26 -9.46 8.40
N GLU A 118 7.50 -10.51 8.72
CA GLU A 118 8.01 -11.87 8.92
C GLU A 118 8.64 -12.46 7.65
N TYR A 119 7.98 -12.27 6.50
CA TYR A 119 8.55 -12.64 5.21
C TYR A 119 9.93 -12.00 5.02
N ARG A 120 10.01 -10.67 5.19
CA ARG A 120 11.25 -9.94 4.98
C ARG A 120 12.35 -10.35 5.96
N LYS A 121 12.04 -10.52 7.23
CA LYS A 121 12.99 -11.01 8.25
C LYS A 121 13.54 -12.39 7.89
N ARG A 122 12.67 -13.31 7.45
CA ARG A 122 13.07 -14.65 7.01
C ARG A 122 13.96 -14.58 5.78
N ALA A 123 13.57 -13.82 4.75
CA ALA A 123 14.33 -13.67 3.51
C ALA A 123 15.72 -13.08 3.75
N LEU A 124 15.83 -12.07 4.61
CA LEU A 124 17.11 -11.49 5.03
C LEU A 124 18.01 -12.51 5.76
N LYS A 125 17.42 -13.37 6.59
CA LYS A 125 18.15 -14.38 7.36
C LYS A 125 18.61 -15.56 6.50
N THR A 126 17.80 -15.98 5.54
CA THR A 126 18.02 -17.21 4.75
C THR A 126 18.56 -16.96 3.35
N GLY A 127 18.45 -15.74 2.84
CA GLY A 127 18.72 -15.42 1.43
C GLY A 127 17.64 -15.92 0.45
N ASP A 128 16.52 -16.46 0.95
CA ASP A 128 15.43 -16.99 0.13
C ASP A 128 14.38 -15.89 -0.15
N TRP A 129 14.51 -15.26 -1.30
CA TRP A 129 13.66 -14.18 -1.78
C TRP A 129 12.63 -14.68 -2.81
N LYS A 130 11.82 -15.65 -2.44
CA LYS A 130 10.72 -16.11 -3.31
C LYS A 130 9.55 -15.12 -3.28
N PRO A 131 8.85 -14.94 -4.43
CA PRO A 131 7.64 -14.13 -4.43
C PRO A 131 6.53 -14.80 -3.63
N ILE A 132 5.63 -13.98 -3.09
CA ILE A 132 4.51 -14.45 -2.28
C ILE A 132 3.19 -13.84 -2.74
N GLU A 133 2.09 -14.54 -2.53
CA GLU A 133 0.77 -13.91 -2.49
C GLU A 133 0.74 -12.95 -1.31
N ILE A 134 0.34 -11.71 -1.58
CA ILE A 134 0.27 -10.67 -0.53
C ILE A 134 -1.07 -10.72 0.19
N PRO A 135 -1.12 -10.29 1.46
CA PRO A 135 -2.38 -10.07 2.16
C PRO A 135 -3.29 -9.08 1.42
N GLU A 136 -4.56 -9.08 1.78
CA GLU A 136 -5.50 -8.08 1.27
C GLU A 136 -5.03 -6.66 1.61
N THR A 137 -5.06 -5.78 0.61
CA THR A 137 -4.70 -4.36 0.78
C THR A 137 -5.87 -3.58 1.35
N ALA A 138 -5.58 -2.61 2.22
CA ALA A 138 -6.61 -1.76 2.84
C ALA A 138 -7.24 -0.75 1.87
N SER A 139 -6.56 -0.48 0.76
CA SER A 139 -7.03 0.38 -0.34
C SER A 139 -6.41 -0.08 -1.65
N PRO A 140 -6.95 0.31 -2.82
CA PRO A 140 -6.32 0.00 -4.10
C PRO A 140 -4.88 0.50 -4.13
N PRO A 141 -3.88 -0.35 -4.47
CA PRO A 141 -2.49 0.06 -4.50
C PRO A 141 -2.23 1.05 -5.64
N GLN A 142 -1.26 1.95 -5.44
CA GLN A 142 -0.70 2.76 -6.51
C GLN A 142 0.35 1.92 -7.24
N ILE A 143 0.25 1.84 -8.56
CA ILE A 143 1.14 1.01 -9.37
C ILE A 143 1.76 1.85 -10.47
N VAL A 144 3.07 1.69 -10.68
CA VAL A 144 3.82 2.22 -11.80
C VAL A 144 4.61 1.10 -12.47
N LYS A 145 4.74 1.15 -13.80
CA LYS A 145 5.53 0.20 -14.59
C LYS A 145 6.91 0.79 -14.91
N VAL A 146 7.92 -0.05 -14.86
CA VAL A 146 9.27 0.32 -15.27
C VAL A 146 9.86 -0.74 -16.19
N LYS A 147 10.83 -0.37 -17.02
CA LYS A 147 11.53 -1.27 -17.95
C LYS A 147 12.95 -1.49 -17.45
N LYS A 148 13.32 -2.72 -17.13
CA LYS A 148 14.70 -3.02 -16.77
C LYS A 148 15.57 -3.09 -18.02
N ILE A 149 16.58 -2.22 -18.09
CA ILE A 149 17.49 -2.12 -19.27
C ILE A 149 18.93 -2.54 -18.93
N SER A 150 19.29 -2.65 -17.68
CA SER A 150 20.63 -3.05 -17.22
C SER A 150 20.58 -3.68 -15.83
N HIS A 151 21.72 -4.21 -15.37
CA HIS A 151 21.90 -4.74 -14.01
C HIS A 151 23.03 -4.02 -13.26
N ARG A 152 23.21 -2.73 -13.58
CA ARG A 152 24.18 -1.83 -12.93
C ARG A 152 23.47 -0.80 -12.08
#